data_12e5065f9473e448d5b7328b009226cc
#
_entry.id   12e5065f9473e448d5b7328b009226cc
#
_cell.length_a   1.000
_cell.length_b   1.000
_cell.length_c   1.000
_cell.angle_alpha   90.00
_cell.angle_beta   90.00
_cell.angle_gamma   90.00
#
_symmetry.space_group_name_H-M   'P 1'
#
loop_
_entity.id
_entity.type
_entity.pdbx_description
1 polymer ?
#
loop_
_entity_poly.entity_id
_entity_poly.type
_entity_poly.pdbx_seq_one_letter_code
_entity_poly.pdbx_strand_id
1 'polypeptide(L)'
;AASDVYKRQTWDNLMDLGRHNPGDKEERFCMSVFACKTCQEVNGVSKLHKSVSQQMFAPIWKGYFPEENHVGYVTNGVHLPTWCAAEWKKLFKDNFDENFFCDQSNQKIWEAVYGIPDEEIWNTRLKQKAKLLDYIKSKCSKDWLRSQVDPALSVSIFERFNPDALLIGFGRRFATYKRAHLLFTDIDRLARIVNNPKYPVQFIFAGKAHPNDGAGQGLIKQIVEISRRPEFLGKIIFLENYDMDLARHLISGVDIWMNTPTRLAEASGTSGEKALMNGVLNFSVLDGWWYEGYRKDAGWALTDKRTYQNEQYQNQLDAEAIYYLLEHDILPLYYEYGGKNYSEDWVKYIKNSIAQIAPHFTMKRQLDDYYDRFYNKLSEHFHILAADNFAKAKMMADWKANVRSRWDAIEIKSIEAGNGLNATVEAGKEYEVTVVVDEKGLDDAIGIESVIIRHEGGQDHIYEVIPLSSVSKNGNLYTFKATSGIFNAGSFKQAFRMYPKNALLPHRQDFCYVRWF
;
A
#
# COMPACT_ATOMS: atom_id res chain seq x y z
N ALA A 1 19.96 17.71 -23.43
CA ALA A 1 20.46 18.41 -22.24
C ALA A 1 20.84 17.48 -21.11
N ALA A 2 19.96 16.55 -20.65
CA ALA A 2 20.31 15.59 -19.60
C ALA A 2 21.46 14.65 -20.03
N SER A 3 21.46 14.18 -21.29
CA SER A 3 22.52 13.30 -21.81
C SER A 3 23.92 13.93 -21.81
N ASP A 4 24.04 15.25 -21.89
CA ASP A 4 25.32 15.93 -21.93
C ASP A 4 25.94 16.13 -20.54
N VAL A 5 25.12 16.22 -19.51
CA VAL A 5 25.57 16.24 -18.11
C VAL A 5 26.15 14.88 -17.73
N TYR A 6 25.52 13.78 -18.15
CA TYR A 6 25.99 12.42 -17.86
C TYR A 6 27.23 12.03 -18.66
N LYS A 7 27.47 12.56 -19.83
CA LYS A 7 28.68 12.31 -20.64
C LYS A 7 29.99 12.79 -19.98
N ARG A 8 29.92 13.66 -18.96
CA ARG A 8 31.08 14.15 -18.20
C ARG A 8 31.34 13.41 -16.90
N GLN A 9 30.47 12.45 -16.53
CA GLN A 9 30.65 11.65 -15.33
C GLN A 9 31.47 10.39 -15.62
N THR A 10 32.28 9.97 -14.66
CA THR A 10 32.95 8.67 -14.72
C THR A 10 31.91 7.56 -14.59
N TRP A 11 32.23 6.35 -15.08
CA TRP A 11 31.37 5.16 -14.92
C TRP A 11 31.00 4.93 -13.44
N ASP A 12 31.98 5.04 -12.53
CA ASP A 12 31.75 4.86 -11.09
C ASP A 12 30.76 5.87 -10.52
N ASN A 13 30.87 7.15 -10.90
CA ASN A 13 29.92 8.18 -10.47
C ASN A 13 28.48 7.88 -10.95
N LEU A 14 28.33 7.33 -12.16
CA LEU A 14 27.02 6.92 -12.66
C LEU A 14 26.47 5.72 -11.86
N MET A 15 27.32 4.72 -11.60
CA MET A 15 26.93 3.56 -10.82
C MET A 15 26.55 3.92 -9.37
N ASP A 16 27.22 4.89 -8.78
CA ASP A 16 26.97 5.37 -7.41
C ASP A 16 25.57 6.02 -7.24
N LEU A 17 24.97 6.50 -8.33
CA LEU A 17 23.58 6.96 -8.29
C LEU A 17 22.60 5.81 -7.98
N GLY A 18 22.91 4.58 -8.37
CA GLY A 18 22.08 3.41 -8.10
C GLY A 18 22.54 2.54 -6.92
N ARG A 19 23.52 2.97 -6.14
CA ARG A 19 24.05 2.26 -4.97
C ARG A 19 23.58 2.91 -3.66
N HIS A 20 23.24 2.12 -2.65
CA HIS A 20 22.98 2.66 -1.31
C HIS A 20 24.26 3.25 -0.70
N ASN A 21 25.39 2.58 -0.93
CA ASN A 21 26.72 3.02 -0.49
C ASN A 21 27.55 3.47 -1.68
N PRO A 22 27.59 4.78 -1.98
CA PRO A 22 28.48 5.32 -3.02
C PRO A 22 29.93 4.91 -2.77
N GLY A 23 30.64 4.47 -3.81
CA GLY A 23 32.02 3.98 -3.73
C GLY A 23 32.15 2.48 -3.50
N ASP A 24 31.09 1.76 -3.09
CA ASP A 24 31.12 0.30 -3.00
C ASP A 24 30.95 -0.32 -4.40
N LYS A 25 32.05 -0.79 -4.99
CA LYS A 25 32.07 -1.32 -6.34
C LYS A 25 31.42 -2.70 -6.47
N GLU A 26 31.25 -3.42 -5.37
CA GLU A 26 30.58 -4.73 -5.33
C GLU A 26 29.06 -4.58 -5.29
N GLU A 27 28.53 -3.44 -4.82
CA GLU A 27 27.10 -3.19 -4.80
C GLU A 27 26.56 -2.98 -6.21
N ARG A 28 25.53 -3.77 -6.57
CA ARG A 28 24.88 -3.69 -7.86
C ARG A 28 24.04 -2.41 -8.00
N PHE A 29 23.90 -1.94 -9.24
CA PHE A 29 23.01 -0.82 -9.54
C PHE A 29 21.55 -1.20 -9.27
N CYS A 30 20.88 -0.44 -8.42
CA CYS A 30 19.47 -0.58 -8.08
C CYS A 30 18.66 0.59 -8.67
N MET A 31 17.73 0.28 -9.59
CA MET A 31 16.89 1.29 -10.25
C MET A 31 16.03 2.09 -9.26
N SER A 32 15.57 1.47 -8.16
CA SER A 32 14.80 2.17 -7.15
C SER A 32 15.62 3.19 -6.38
N VAL A 33 16.88 2.84 -6.03
CA VAL A 33 17.83 3.78 -5.41
C VAL A 33 18.13 4.93 -6.35
N PHE A 34 18.38 4.64 -7.63
CA PHE A 34 18.58 5.64 -8.67
C PHE A 34 17.40 6.60 -8.76
N ALA A 35 16.18 6.06 -8.82
CA ALA A 35 14.96 6.87 -8.85
C ALA A 35 14.84 7.77 -7.61
N CYS A 36 15.01 7.22 -6.40
CA CYS A 36 14.97 8.01 -5.16
C CYS A 36 16.01 9.14 -5.11
N LYS A 37 17.21 8.92 -5.68
CA LYS A 37 18.28 9.94 -5.71
C LYS A 37 18.12 11.00 -6.82
N THR A 38 17.33 10.73 -7.84
CA THR A 38 17.20 11.59 -9.02
C THR A 38 15.82 12.23 -9.17
N CYS A 39 14.81 11.74 -8.45
CA CYS A 39 13.48 12.33 -8.40
C CYS A 39 13.36 13.25 -7.19
N GLN A 40 12.65 14.36 -7.36
CA GLN A 40 12.38 15.30 -6.28
C GLN A 40 11.40 14.69 -5.26
N GLU A 41 10.37 14.01 -5.74
CA GLU A 41 9.32 13.42 -4.92
C GLU A 41 9.30 11.89 -5.08
N VAL A 42 9.06 11.20 -3.98
CA VAL A 42 8.93 9.73 -3.91
C VAL A 42 7.65 9.38 -3.16
N ASN A 43 6.89 8.43 -3.68
CA ASN A 43 5.67 7.99 -2.98
C ASN A 43 5.44 6.48 -3.04
N GLY A 44 4.88 5.94 -1.97
CA GLY A 44 4.25 4.62 -1.94
C GLY A 44 2.86 4.63 -2.59
N VAL A 45 2.35 3.45 -2.89
CA VAL A 45 1.05 3.24 -3.55
C VAL A 45 -0.07 2.81 -2.58
N SER A 46 0.21 2.89 -1.28
CA SER A 46 -0.72 2.80 -0.16
C SER A 46 -0.08 3.43 1.09
N LYS A 47 -0.89 3.73 2.09
CA LYS A 47 -0.41 4.27 3.37
C LYS A 47 0.60 3.35 4.06
N LEU A 48 0.32 2.03 4.05
CA LEU A 48 1.23 1.04 4.64
C LEU A 48 2.52 0.92 3.81
N HIS A 49 2.41 0.94 2.48
CA HIS A 49 3.57 0.88 1.58
C HIS A 49 4.49 2.10 1.73
N LYS A 50 3.96 3.29 2.07
CA LYS A 50 4.78 4.42 2.49
C LYS A 50 5.74 4.02 3.61
N SER A 51 5.21 3.47 4.70
CA SER A 51 6.02 3.09 5.87
C SER A 51 7.05 2.00 5.54
N VAL A 52 6.66 1.00 4.73
CA VAL A 52 7.58 -0.03 4.24
C VAL A 52 8.68 0.58 3.38
N SER A 53 8.34 1.51 2.49
CA SER A 53 9.32 2.20 1.63
C SER A 53 10.25 3.11 2.43
N GLN A 54 9.75 3.80 3.44
CA GLN A 54 10.57 4.61 4.35
C GLN A 54 11.65 3.78 5.04
N GLN A 55 11.30 2.58 5.50
CA GLN A 55 12.26 1.64 6.09
C GLN A 55 13.24 1.08 5.04
N MET A 56 12.73 0.64 3.91
CA MET A 56 13.52 0.03 2.83
C MET A 56 14.59 0.96 2.27
N PHE A 57 14.25 2.24 2.09
CA PHE A 57 15.13 3.25 1.51
C PHE A 57 15.84 4.13 2.55
N ALA A 58 15.75 3.81 3.83
CA ALA A 58 16.43 4.55 4.89
C ALA A 58 17.94 4.75 4.64
N PRO A 59 18.68 3.79 4.09
CA PRO A 59 20.11 3.99 3.79
C PRO A 59 20.43 5.11 2.79
N ILE A 60 19.45 5.59 2.00
CA ILE A 60 19.63 6.67 1.04
C ILE A 60 19.76 8.02 1.76
N TRP A 61 18.96 8.24 2.80
CA TRP A 61 18.89 9.50 3.56
C TRP A 61 19.59 9.35 4.93
N LYS A 62 20.90 9.17 4.88
CA LYS A 62 21.72 8.97 6.07
C LYS A 62 21.59 10.13 7.06
N GLY A 63 21.44 9.81 8.33
CA GLY A 63 21.28 10.79 9.41
C GLY A 63 19.84 11.14 9.75
N TYR A 64 18.86 10.63 9.00
CA TYR A 64 17.44 10.71 9.31
C TYR A 64 16.90 9.37 9.81
N PHE A 65 15.92 9.42 10.70
CA PHE A 65 15.16 8.23 11.07
C PHE A 65 14.26 7.80 9.90
N PRO A 66 13.96 6.50 9.75
CA PRO A 66 13.14 6.03 8.63
C PRO A 66 11.80 6.75 8.50
N GLU A 67 11.11 7.05 9.61
CA GLU A 67 9.83 7.74 9.64
C GLU A 67 9.87 9.19 9.13
N GLU A 68 11.06 9.80 9.08
CA GLU A 68 11.27 11.15 8.57
C GLU A 68 11.54 11.17 7.06
N ASN A 69 11.82 10.00 6.47
CA ASN A 69 12.18 9.95 5.06
C ASN A 69 11.08 10.52 4.19
N HIS A 70 11.49 11.36 3.23
CA HIS A 70 10.58 12.07 2.32
C HIS A 70 9.96 11.09 1.31
N VAL A 71 9.13 10.21 1.83
CA VAL A 71 8.31 9.28 1.05
C VAL A 71 6.85 9.58 1.37
N GLY A 72 6.13 10.14 0.40
CA GLY A 72 4.70 10.33 0.49
C GLY A 72 3.92 9.04 0.19
N TYR A 73 2.60 9.15 0.02
CA TYR A 73 1.81 8.09 -0.58
C TYR A 73 0.62 8.66 -1.33
N VAL A 74 0.23 7.95 -2.39
CA VAL A 74 -1.07 8.07 -3.03
C VAL A 74 -1.58 6.64 -3.17
N THR A 75 -2.65 6.31 -2.46
CA THR A 75 -3.22 4.97 -2.54
C THR A 75 -3.81 4.77 -3.92
N ASN A 76 -3.55 3.61 -4.50
CA ASN A 76 -4.10 3.27 -5.81
C ASN A 76 -5.62 3.37 -5.82
N GLY A 77 -6.16 3.58 -7.00
CA GLY A 77 -7.57 3.56 -7.29
C GLY A 77 -7.82 2.92 -8.65
N VAL A 78 -9.06 2.58 -8.93
CA VAL A 78 -9.45 1.88 -10.15
C VAL A 78 -10.40 2.70 -11.00
N HIS A 79 -10.28 2.54 -12.32
CA HIS A 79 -11.13 3.22 -13.29
C HIS A 79 -12.51 2.55 -13.31
N LEU A 80 -13.47 3.15 -12.61
CA LEU A 80 -14.81 2.63 -12.44
C LEU A 80 -15.49 2.29 -13.79
N PRO A 81 -15.47 3.14 -14.83
CA PRO A 81 -16.12 2.81 -16.10
C PRO A 81 -15.58 1.55 -16.78
N THR A 82 -14.31 1.19 -16.55
CA THR A 82 -13.69 -0.03 -17.09
C THR A 82 -14.04 -1.27 -16.31
N TRP A 83 -14.05 -1.19 -14.97
CA TRP A 83 -14.11 -2.36 -14.09
C TRP A 83 -15.50 -2.64 -13.52
N CYS A 84 -16.38 -1.65 -13.51
CA CYS A 84 -17.76 -1.82 -13.11
C CYS A 84 -18.58 -2.46 -14.24
N ALA A 85 -19.33 -3.51 -13.92
CA ALA A 85 -20.19 -4.21 -14.87
C ALA A 85 -21.37 -3.34 -15.33
N ALA A 86 -21.91 -3.65 -16.50
CA ALA A 86 -22.97 -2.85 -17.11
C ALA A 86 -24.21 -2.69 -16.21
N GLU A 87 -24.59 -3.75 -15.49
CA GLU A 87 -25.74 -3.75 -14.59
C GLU A 87 -25.52 -2.82 -13.40
N TRP A 88 -24.33 -2.85 -12.82
CA TRP A 88 -23.96 -1.94 -11.73
C TRP A 88 -23.88 -0.49 -12.20
N LYS A 89 -23.31 -0.25 -13.39
CA LYS A 89 -23.32 1.10 -14.00
C LYS A 89 -24.72 1.62 -14.21
N LYS A 90 -25.63 0.75 -14.67
CA LYS A 90 -27.05 1.11 -14.84
C LYS A 90 -27.67 1.43 -13.48
N LEU A 91 -27.47 0.59 -12.48
CA LEU A 91 -27.99 0.79 -11.12
C LEU A 91 -27.51 2.12 -10.53
N PHE A 92 -26.23 2.44 -10.66
CA PHE A 92 -25.69 3.72 -10.21
C PHE A 92 -26.25 4.91 -10.99
N LYS A 93 -26.37 4.78 -12.32
CA LYS A 93 -26.95 5.84 -13.16
C LYS A 93 -28.42 6.14 -12.81
N ASP A 94 -29.17 5.13 -12.46
CA ASP A 94 -30.59 5.27 -12.18
C ASP A 94 -30.87 5.83 -10.76
N ASN A 95 -29.91 5.70 -9.83
CA ASN A 95 -30.11 6.00 -8.41
C ASN A 95 -29.16 7.05 -7.84
N PHE A 96 -28.03 7.36 -8.50
CA PHE A 96 -27.04 8.31 -8.04
C PHE A 96 -27.19 9.65 -8.77
N ASP A 97 -26.50 10.67 -8.26
CA ASP A 97 -26.44 11.99 -8.89
C ASP A 97 -25.93 11.91 -10.34
N GLU A 98 -26.43 12.77 -11.23
CA GLU A 98 -26.09 12.82 -12.65
C GLU A 98 -24.58 13.04 -12.89
N ASN A 99 -23.89 13.70 -11.96
CA ASN A 99 -22.45 13.94 -12.01
C ASN A 99 -21.60 12.76 -11.53
N PHE A 100 -22.21 11.67 -11.06
CA PHE A 100 -21.48 10.52 -10.48
C PHE A 100 -20.36 10.00 -11.37
N PHE A 101 -20.62 9.84 -12.68
CA PHE A 101 -19.61 9.35 -13.61
C PHE A 101 -18.53 10.38 -13.98
N CYS A 102 -18.71 11.65 -13.62
CA CYS A 102 -17.73 12.70 -13.78
C CYS A 102 -16.89 12.90 -12.50
N ASP A 103 -17.50 12.72 -11.33
CA ASP A 103 -16.84 12.91 -10.03
C ASP A 103 -17.16 11.78 -9.03
N GLN A 104 -16.48 10.63 -9.21
CA GLN A 104 -16.59 9.51 -8.30
C GLN A 104 -15.83 9.70 -6.98
N SER A 105 -15.08 10.78 -6.80
CA SER A 105 -14.37 11.10 -5.55
C SER A 105 -15.26 11.74 -4.50
N ASN A 106 -16.44 12.23 -4.88
CA ASN A 106 -17.40 12.82 -3.95
C ASN A 106 -18.11 11.72 -3.14
N GLN A 107 -17.69 11.54 -1.89
CA GLN A 107 -18.19 10.47 -1.00
C GLN A 107 -19.70 10.51 -0.79
N LYS A 108 -20.30 11.71 -0.71
CA LYS A 108 -21.74 11.87 -0.44
C LYS A 108 -22.62 11.26 -1.52
N ILE A 109 -22.17 11.26 -2.78
CA ILE A 109 -22.94 10.68 -3.89
C ILE A 109 -23.12 9.17 -3.68
N TRP A 110 -22.12 8.50 -3.12
CA TRP A 110 -22.16 7.06 -2.89
C TRP A 110 -23.13 6.62 -1.80
N GLU A 111 -23.50 7.51 -0.89
CA GLU A 111 -24.50 7.24 0.17
C GLU A 111 -25.90 6.95 -0.41
N ALA A 112 -26.15 7.37 -1.66
CA ALA A 112 -27.40 7.05 -2.36
C ALA A 112 -27.65 5.54 -2.48
N VAL A 113 -26.62 4.70 -2.39
CA VAL A 113 -26.76 3.23 -2.40
C VAL A 113 -27.65 2.71 -1.26
N TYR A 114 -27.70 3.41 -0.13
CA TYR A 114 -28.57 3.03 0.99
C TYR A 114 -30.06 3.14 0.65
N GLY A 115 -30.43 4.01 -0.30
CA GLY A 115 -31.80 4.17 -0.79
C GLY A 115 -32.24 3.12 -1.81
N ILE A 116 -31.33 2.36 -2.39
CA ILE A 116 -31.66 1.31 -3.37
C ILE A 116 -32.32 0.14 -2.65
N PRO A 117 -33.46 -0.41 -3.16
CA PRO A 117 -34.08 -1.60 -2.59
C PRO A 117 -33.11 -2.79 -2.49
N ASP A 118 -33.14 -3.49 -1.36
CA ASP A 118 -32.22 -4.62 -1.10
C ASP A 118 -32.36 -5.72 -2.15
N GLU A 119 -33.59 -6.01 -2.55
CA GLU A 119 -33.87 -7.02 -3.59
C GLU A 119 -33.23 -6.65 -4.94
N GLU A 120 -33.17 -5.38 -5.29
CA GLU A 120 -32.54 -4.91 -6.53
C GLU A 120 -31.02 -5.12 -6.50
N ILE A 121 -30.38 -4.84 -5.37
CA ILE A 121 -28.95 -5.12 -5.13
C ILE A 121 -28.68 -6.62 -5.24
N TRP A 122 -29.48 -7.43 -4.54
CA TRP A 122 -29.34 -8.88 -4.54
C TRP A 122 -29.51 -9.46 -5.95
N ASN A 123 -30.57 -9.08 -6.67
CA ASN A 123 -30.83 -9.53 -8.03
C ASN A 123 -29.73 -9.09 -9.01
N THR A 124 -29.15 -7.93 -8.81
CA THR A 124 -28.01 -7.47 -9.62
C THR A 124 -26.78 -8.36 -9.39
N ARG A 125 -26.51 -8.77 -8.15
CA ARG A 125 -25.46 -9.74 -7.84
C ARG A 125 -25.72 -11.10 -8.49
N LEU A 126 -26.93 -11.64 -8.36
CA LEU A 126 -27.31 -12.92 -8.98
C LEU A 126 -27.14 -12.90 -10.51
N LYS A 127 -27.51 -11.79 -11.18
CA LYS A 127 -27.29 -11.64 -12.63
C LYS A 127 -25.80 -11.68 -13.00
N GLN A 128 -24.94 -11.05 -12.20
CA GLN A 128 -23.49 -11.09 -12.45
C GLN A 128 -22.91 -12.48 -12.22
N LYS A 129 -23.35 -13.17 -11.17
CA LYS A 129 -22.98 -14.56 -10.90
C LYS A 129 -23.38 -15.46 -12.08
N ALA A 130 -24.62 -15.39 -12.56
CA ALA A 130 -25.08 -16.17 -13.70
C ALA A 130 -24.22 -15.95 -14.95
N LYS A 131 -23.90 -14.68 -15.27
CA LYS A 131 -22.99 -14.35 -16.38
C LYS A 131 -21.60 -14.94 -16.24
N LEU A 132 -21.04 -14.91 -15.02
CA LEU A 132 -19.75 -15.55 -14.74
C LEU A 132 -19.83 -17.06 -14.99
N LEU A 133 -20.89 -17.72 -14.51
CA LEU A 133 -21.07 -19.16 -14.68
C LEU A 133 -21.19 -19.56 -16.17
N ASP A 134 -21.96 -18.82 -16.95
CA ASP A 134 -22.11 -19.04 -18.40
C ASP A 134 -20.78 -18.79 -19.13
N TYR A 135 -20.04 -17.75 -18.73
CA TYR A 135 -18.71 -17.49 -19.27
C TYR A 135 -17.74 -18.62 -18.98
N ILE A 136 -17.69 -19.10 -17.73
CA ILE A 136 -16.83 -20.22 -17.33
C ILE A 136 -17.17 -21.48 -18.14
N LYS A 137 -18.45 -21.85 -18.27
CA LYS A 137 -18.89 -22.98 -19.07
C LYS A 137 -18.41 -22.86 -20.52
N SER A 138 -18.61 -21.69 -21.13
CA SER A 138 -18.19 -21.44 -22.53
C SER A 138 -16.67 -21.47 -22.69
N LYS A 139 -15.92 -20.82 -21.79
CA LYS A 139 -14.46 -20.75 -21.84
C LYS A 139 -13.81 -22.11 -21.59
N CYS A 140 -14.22 -22.79 -20.53
CA CYS A 140 -13.65 -24.08 -20.17
C CYS A 140 -13.91 -25.15 -21.24
N SER A 141 -15.13 -25.17 -21.84
CA SER A 141 -15.43 -26.08 -22.93
C SER A 141 -14.46 -25.92 -24.11
N LYS A 142 -14.05 -24.68 -24.42
CA LYS A 142 -13.07 -24.41 -25.49
C LYS A 142 -11.64 -24.73 -25.09
N ASP A 143 -11.22 -24.38 -23.88
CA ASP A 143 -9.85 -24.55 -23.40
C ASP A 143 -9.55 -26.04 -23.14
N TRP A 144 -10.49 -26.78 -22.56
CA TRP A 144 -10.34 -28.21 -22.29
C TRP A 144 -10.32 -29.08 -23.54
N LEU A 145 -11.08 -28.72 -24.56
CA LEU A 145 -10.97 -29.37 -25.85
C LEU A 145 -9.57 -29.21 -26.49
N ARG A 146 -8.89 -28.09 -26.19
CA ARG A 146 -7.52 -27.83 -26.67
C ARG A 146 -6.45 -28.51 -25.84
N SER A 147 -6.66 -28.65 -24.53
CA SER A 147 -5.67 -29.16 -23.58
C SER A 147 -5.66 -30.68 -23.41
N GLN A 148 -6.47 -31.42 -24.18
CA GLN A 148 -6.59 -32.90 -24.12
C GLN A 148 -6.94 -33.42 -22.70
N VAL A 149 -7.63 -32.62 -21.90
CA VAL A 149 -8.19 -33.07 -20.61
C VAL A 149 -9.32 -34.05 -20.89
N ASP A 150 -9.46 -35.06 -20.02
CA ASP A 150 -10.56 -36.04 -20.09
C ASP A 150 -11.90 -35.32 -20.18
N PRO A 151 -12.67 -35.47 -21.27
CA PRO A 151 -13.98 -34.85 -21.44
C PRO A 151 -14.96 -35.21 -20.34
N ALA A 152 -14.88 -36.44 -19.79
CA ALA A 152 -15.76 -36.90 -18.70
C ALA A 152 -15.48 -36.10 -17.42
N LEU A 153 -14.23 -35.76 -17.11
CA LEU A 153 -13.87 -34.91 -15.98
C LEU A 153 -14.46 -33.51 -16.14
N SER A 154 -14.38 -32.95 -17.35
CA SER A 154 -14.92 -31.64 -17.67
C SER A 154 -16.44 -31.57 -17.47
N VAL A 155 -17.17 -32.58 -17.99
CA VAL A 155 -18.62 -32.69 -17.79
C VAL A 155 -18.97 -32.81 -16.32
N SER A 156 -18.25 -33.65 -15.58
CA SER A 156 -18.52 -33.88 -14.14
C SER A 156 -18.29 -32.64 -13.29
N ILE A 157 -17.35 -31.76 -13.65
CA ILE A 157 -17.15 -30.48 -12.96
C ILE A 157 -18.37 -29.56 -13.18
N PHE A 158 -18.87 -29.46 -14.43
CA PHE A 158 -20.02 -28.60 -14.74
C PHE A 158 -21.34 -29.11 -14.14
N GLU A 159 -21.55 -30.41 -14.08
CA GLU A 159 -22.73 -31.01 -13.45
C GLU A 159 -22.77 -30.71 -11.94
N ARG A 160 -21.60 -30.55 -11.31
CA ARG A 160 -21.48 -30.23 -9.88
C ARG A 160 -21.41 -28.74 -9.59
N PHE A 161 -21.45 -27.92 -10.64
CA PHE A 161 -21.44 -26.47 -10.46
C PHE A 161 -22.81 -26.02 -9.92
N ASN A 162 -22.81 -25.52 -8.69
CA ASN A 162 -24.04 -25.08 -8.04
C ASN A 162 -24.19 -23.56 -8.19
N PRO A 163 -25.19 -23.06 -8.97
CA PRO A 163 -25.40 -21.63 -9.15
C PRO A 163 -25.83 -20.90 -7.88
N ASP A 164 -26.40 -21.63 -6.91
CA ASP A 164 -26.87 -21.07 -5.64
C ASP A 164 -25.75 -21.04 -4.56
N ALA A 165 -24.60 -21.67 -4.85
CA ALA A 165 -23.49 -21.67 -3.91
C ALA A 165 -22.86 -20.26 -3.77
N LEU A 166 -22.37 -19.94 -2.57
CA LEU A 166 -21.49 -18.79 -2.38
C LEU A 166 -20.22 -18.99 -3.19
N LEU A 167 -19.87 -18.01 -4.04
CA LEU A 167 -18.67 -18.07 -4.88
C LEU A 167 -17.56 -17.19 -4.30
N ILE A 168 -16.41 -17.79 -4.03
CA ILE A 168 -15.20 -17.10 -3.56
C ILE A 168 -14.14 -17.15 -4.65
N GLY A 169 -13.71 -15.97 -5.13
CA GLY A 169 -12.70 -15.84 -6.17
C GLY A 169 -11.32 -15.51 -5.63
N PHE A 170 -10.31 -16.15 -6.20
CA PHE A 170 -8.90 -15.86 -6.00
C PHE A 170 -8.22 -15.76 -7.37
N GLY A 171 -8.01 -14.54 -7.87
CA GLY A 171 -7.46 -14.30 -9.20
C GLY A 171 -6.24 -13.38 -9.18
N ARG A 172 -5.04 -13.93 -9.46
CA ARG A 172 -3.80 -13.15 -9.42
C ARG A 172 -2.61 -13.88 -10.02
N ARG A 173 -1.47 -13.16 -10.15
CA ARG A 173 -0.19 -13.81 -10.40
C ARG A 173 0.17 -14.73 -9.23
N PHE A 174 0.51 -15.97 -9.52
CA PHE A 174 0.99 -16.92 -8.52
C PHE A 174 2.45 -16.61 -8.20
N ALA A 175 2.69 -16.19 -6.97
CA ALA A 175 3.99 -16.01 -6.34
C ALA A 175 3.85 -16.44 -4.87
N THR A 176 4.92 -16.89 -4.24
CA THR A 176 4.88 -17.47 -2.89
C THR A 176 4.25 -16.56 -1.86
N TYR A 177 4.62 -15.27 -1.85
CA TYR A 177 4.08 -14.30 -0.89
C TYR A 177 2.57 -14.05 -1.03
N LYS A 178 1.95 -14.45 -2.14
CA LYS A 178 0.49 -14.37 -2.35
C LYS A 178 -0.26 -15.46 -1.61
N ARG A 179 0.43 -16.48 -1.13
CA ARG A 179 -0.01 -17.56 -0.24
C ARG A 179 -1.32 -18.24 -0.67
N ALA A 180 -1.47 -18.53 -1.97
CA ALA A 180 -2.63 -19.27 -2.48
C ALA A 180 -2.87 -20.62 -1.78
N HIS A 181 -1.85 -21.17 -1.13
CA HIS A 181 -1.88 -22.43 -0.40
C HIS A 181 -2.57 -22.37 0.97
N LEU A 182 -2.79 -21.19 1.55
CA LEU A 182 -3.36 -21.08 2.92
C LEU A 182 -4.69 -21.80 3.07
N LEU A 183 -5.56 -21.73 2.06
CA LEU A 183 -6.85 -22.43 2.08
C LEU A 183 -6.70 -23.95 2.16
N PHE A 184 -5.54 -24.50 1.85
CA PHE A 184 -5.26 -25.95 1.81
C PHE A 184 -4.40 -26.43 3.00
N THR A 185 -4.22 -25.59 4.01
CA THR A 185 -3.41 -25.92 5.19
C THR A 185 -4.03 -27.05 6.02
N ASP A 186 -5.35 -27.03 6.20
CA ASP A 186 -6.15 -28.13 6.76
C ASP A 186 -7.14 -28.63 5.70
N ILE A 187 -6.70 -29.66 4.99
CA ILE A 187 -7.44 -30.20 3.85
C ILE A 187 -8.75 -30.90 4.28
N ASP A 188 -8.75 -31.54 5.44
CA ASP A 188 -9.92 -32.25 5.97
C ASP A 188 -10.98 -31.26 6.45
N ARG A 189 -10.58 -30.17 7.08
CA ARG A 189 -11.50 -29.09 7.47
C ARG A 189 -12.09 -28.41 6.24
N LEU A 190 -11.26 -28.10 5.24
CA LEU A 190 -11.73 -27.57 3.97
C LEU A 190 -12.75 -28.49 3.30
N ALA A 191 -12.50 -29.81 3.29
CA ALA A 191 -13.42 -30.78 2.73
C ALA A 191 -14.78 -30.75 3.47
N ARG A 192 -14.79 -30.63 4.80
CA ARG A 192 -16.05 -30.47 5.57
C ARG A 192 -16.78 -29.18 5.21
N ILE A 193 -16.06 -28.07 5.04
CA ILE A 193 -16.64 -26.76 4.67
C ILE A 193 -17.32 -26.83 3.30
N VAL A 194 -16.60 -27.30 2.26
CA VAL A 194 -17.13 -27.27 0.88
C VAL A 194 -18.18 -28.33 0.60
N ASN A 195 -18.30 -29.36 1.46
CA ASN A 195 -19.32 -30.39 1.35
C ASN A 195 -20.48 -30.23 2.34
N ASN A 196 -20.56 -29.10 3.03
CA ASN A 196 -21.67 -28.80 3.91
C ASN A 196 -22.95 -28.52 3.08
N PRO A 197 -24.01 -29.39 3.16
CA PRO A 197 -25.20 -29.19 2.35
C PRO A 197 -26.04 -27.98 2.76
N LYS A 198 -25.87 -27.50 4.00
CA LYS A 198 -26.60 -26.32 4.51
C LYS A 198 -26.00 -25.03 3.97
N TYR A 199 -24.69 -24.99 3.75
CA TYR A 199 -23.95 -23.80 3.36
C TYR A 199 -23.03 -24.11 2.17
N PRO A 200 -23.56 -24.35 0.97
CA PRO A 200 -22.75 -24.69 -0.19
C PRO A 200 -21.82 -23.54 -0.59
N VAL A 201 -20.53 -23.84 -0.74
CA VAL A 201 -19.50 -22.86 -1.14
C VAL A 201 -18.59 -23.45 -2.21
N GLN A 202 -18.20 -22.62 -3.17
CA GLN A 202 -17.29 -22.97 -4.26
C GLN A 202 -16.19 -21.94 -4.35
N PHE A 203 -14.96 -22.41 -4.62
CA PHE A 203 -13.79 -21.56 -4.78
C PHE A 203 -13.32 -21.58 -6.23
N ILE A 204 -13.07 -20.41 -6.79
CA ILE A 204 -12.56 -20.23 -8.14
C ILE A 204 -11.18 -19.61 -8.06
N PHE A 205 -10.17 -20.37 -8.46
CA PHE A 205 -8.80 -19.91 -8.59
C PHE A 205 -8.50 -19.62 -10.06
N ALA A 206 -7.81 -18.51 -10.32
CA ALA A 206 -7.31 -18.16 -11.64
C ALA A 206 -5.98 -17.41 -11.54
N GLY A 207 -5.08 -17.66 -12.46
CA GLY A 207 -3.81 -16.94 -12.45
C GLY A 207 -2.76 -17.58 -13.33
N LYS A 208 -1.60 -16.94 -13.35
CA LYS A 208 -0.39 -17.39 -14.05
C LYS A 208 0.82 -17.23 -13.15
N ALA A 209 1.80 -18.12 -13.28
CA ALA A 209 3.12 -17.95 -12.71
C ALA A 209 4.09 -17.46 -13.80
N HIS A 210 5.12 -16.74 -13.40
CA HIS A 210 6.18 -16.38 -14.35
C HIS A 210 6.90 -17.66 -14.83
N PRO A 211 7.35 -17.75 -16.10
CA PRO A 211 8.05 -18.92 -16.62
C PRO A 211 9.28 -19.35 -15.80
N ASN A 212 9.94 -18.38 -15.15
CA ASN A 212 11.11 -18.64 -14.31
C ASN A 212 10.76 -18.79 -12.82
N ASP A 213 9.48 -18.79 -12.44
CA ASP A 213 9.00 -18.95 -11.06
C ASP A 213 8.49 -20.38 -10.85
N GLY A 214 9.42 -21.31 -10.61
CA GLY A 214 9.09 -22.72 -10.35
C GLY A 214 8.23 -22.93 -9.10
N ALA A 215 8.38 -22.07 -8.07
CA ALA A 215 7.57 -22.15 -6.86
C ALA A 215 6.11 -21.77 -7.14
N GLY A 216 5.88 -20.68 -7.89
CA GLY A 216 4.56 -20.28 -8.33
C GLY A 216 3.88 -21.31 -9.23
N GLN A 217 4.64 -21.96 -10.12
CA GLN A 217 4.14 -23.07 -10.95
C GLN A 217 3.77 -24.29 -10.10
N GLY A 218 4.57 -24.59 -9.06
CA GLY A 218 4.29 -25.66 -8.09
C GLY A 218 2.98 -25.43 -7.33
N LEU A 219 2.69 -24.20 -6.93
CA LEU A 219 1.41 -23.84 -6.29
C LEU A 219 0.22 -24.08 -7.23
N ILE A 220 0.32 -23.72 -8.50
CA ILE A 220 -0.74 -23.98 -9.50
C ILE A 220 -0.96 -25.48 -9.62
N LYS A 221 0.13 -26.27 -9.78
CA LYS A 221 0.05 -27.73 -9.89
C LYS A 221 -0.66 -28.32 -8.67
N GLN A 222 -0.28 -27.94 -7.47
CA GLN A 222 -0.90 -28.41 -6.22
C GLN A 222 -2.42 -28.13 -6.19
N ILE A 223 -2.84 -26.91 -6.54
CA ILE A 223 -4.27 -26.54 -6.55
C ILE A 223 -5.03 -27.38 -7.59
N VAL A 224 -4.48 -27.57 -8.78
CA VAL A 224 -5.09 -28.40 -9.82
C VAL A 224 -5.21 -29.86 -9.38
N GLU A 225 -4.20 -30.43 -8.73
CA GLU A 225 -4.24 -31.79 -8.17
C GLU A 225 -5.32 -31.92 -7.08
N ILE A 226 -5.43 -30.96 -6.17
CA ILE A 226 -6.45 -30.94 -5.12
C ILE A 226 -7.84 -30.83 -5.75
N SER A 227 -8.04 -29.95 -6.73
CA SER A 227 -9.34 -29.73 -7.37
C SER A 227 -9.92 -30.97 -8.07
N ARG A 228 -9.07 -31.95 -8.38
CA ARG A 228 -9.45 -33.23 -9.01
C ARG A 228 -9.80 -34.34 -8.02
N ARG A 229 -9.57 -34.13 -6.73
CA ARG A 229 -9.95 -35.11 -5.71
C ARG A 229 -11.46 -35.21 -5.60
N PRO A 230 -12.03 -36.41 -5.33
CA PRO A 230 -13.48 -36.61 -5.28
C PRO A 230 -14.23 -35.64 -4.37
N GLU A 231 -13.65 -35.30 -3.20
CA GLU A 231 -14.23 -34.39 -2.22
C GLU A 231 -14.25 -32.92 -2.65
N PHE A 232 -13.39 -32.53 -3.60
CA PHE A 232 -13.25 -31.15 -4.07
C PHE A 232 -13.75 -30.94 -5.49
N LEU A 233 -14.09 -32.02 -6.20
CA LEU A 233 -14.51 -31.95 -7.59
C LEU A 233 -15.76 -31.08 -7.75
N GLY A 234 -15.67 -30.02 -8.57
CA GLY A 234 -16.71 -29.02 -8.75
C GLY A 234 -16.86 -28.04 -7.58
N LYS A 235 -16.08 -28.18 -6.50
CA LYS A 235 -16.07 -27.27 -5.34
C LYS A 235 -14.87 -26.32 -5.37
N ILE A 236 -13.74 -26.83 -5.85
CA ILE A 236 -12.53 -26.04 -6.10
C ILE A 236 -12.24 -26.11 -7.59
N ILE A 237 -12.21 -24.95 -8.25
CA ILE A 237 -12.08 -24.85 -9.70
C ILE A 237 -10.86 -23.99 -10.00
N PHE A 238 -9.97 -24.47 -10.87
CA PHE A 238 -8.86 -23.68 -11.39
C PHE A 238 -9.16 -23.31 -12.85
N LEU A 239 -9.15 -22.01 -13.15
CA LEU A 239 -9.35 -21.48 -14.49
C LEU A 239 -8.01 -21.11 -15.11
N GLU A 240 -7.71 -21.72 -16.25
CA GLU A 240 -6.52 -21.45 -17.03
C GLU A 240 -6.63 -20.15 -17.84
N ASN A 241 -5.50 -19.72 -18.41
CA ASN A 241 -5.43 -18.58 -19.32
C ASN A 241 -6.01 -17.28 -18.73
N TYR A 242 -5.64 -16.98 -17.46
CA TYR A 242 -6.04 -15.75 -16.79
C TYR A 242 -5.60 -14.52 -17.60
N ASP A 243 -6.55 -13.75 -18.07
CA ASP A 243 -6.40 -12.53 -18.85
C ASP A 243 -7.38 -11.44 -18.35
N MET A 244 -7.41 -10.29 -19.01
CA MET A 244 -8.29 -9.18 -18.60
C MET A 244 -9.77 -9.51 -18.77
N ASP A 245 -10.13 -10.32 -19.75
CA ASP A 245 -11.52 -10.70 -19.99
C ASP A 245 -12.04 -11.62 -18.88
N LEU A 246 -11.29 -12.69 -18.57
CA LEU A 246 -11.59 -13.55 -17.43
C LEU A 246 -11.57 -12.77 -16.10
N ALA A 247 -10.61 -11.84 -15.93
CA ALA A 247 -10.55 -11.02 -14.73
C ALA A 247 -11.82 -10.18 -14.53
N ARG A 248 -12.36 -9.55 -15.61
CA ARG A 248 -13.60 -8.76 -15.52
C ARG A 248 -14.79 -9.59 -15.08
N HIS A 249 -14.94 -10.80 -15.64
CA HIS A 249 -16.01 -11.71 -15.25
C HIS A 249 -15.89 -12.19 -13.82
N LEU A 250 -14.67 -12.57 -13.37
CA LEU A 250 -14.43 -13.01 -12.01
C LEU A 250 -14.71 -11.92 -10.98
N ILE A 251 -14.10 -10.73 -11.12
CA ILE A 251 -14.24 -9.65 -10.13
C ILE A 251 -15.65 -9.06 -10.06
N SER A 252 -16.48 -9.26 -11.10
CA SER A 252 -17.87 -8.83 -11.06
C SER A 252 -18.83 -9.94 -10.66
N GLY A 253 -18.48 -11.21 -10.88
CA GLY A 253 -19.39 -12.34 -10.76
C GLY A 253 -19.30 -13.15 -9.46
N VAL A 254 -18.14 -13.19 -8.78
CA VAL A 254 -18.02 -13.87 -7.48
C VAL A 254 -18.66 -13.06 -6.36
N ASP A 255 -19.03 -13.69 -5.27
CA ASP A 255 -19.63 -13.01 -4.11
C ASP A 255 -18.57 -12.43 -3.18
N ILE A 256 -17.44 -13.11 -3.07
CA ILE A 256 -16.28 -12.70 -2.27
C ILE A 256 -15.02 -12.72 -3.14
N TRP A 257 -14.21 -11.70 -2.95
CA TRP A 257 -12.84 -11.61 -3.47
C TRP A 257 -11.82 -11.83 -2.37
N MET A 258 -11.10 -12.94 -2.44
CA MET A 258 -10.14 -13.34 -1.42
C MET A 258 -8.71 -12.94 -1.79
N ASN A 259 -7.98 -12.36 -0.81
CA ASN A 259 -6.56 -12.02 -0.93
C ASN A 259 -5.82 -12.40 0.35
N THR A 260 -4.77 -13.19 0.22
CA THR A 260 -4.01 -13.73 1.36
C THR A 260 -2.51 -13.45 1.30
N PRO A 261 -2.06 -12.23 0.94
CA PRO A 261 -0.63 -11.96 0.86
C PRO A 261 0.07 -12.10 2.21
N THR A 262 1.36 -12.41 2.21
CA THR A 262 2.19 -12.21 3.39
C THR A 262 2.16 -10.72 3.75
N ARG A 263 1.83 -10.39 4.97
CA ARG A 263 1.68 -9.01 5.43
C ARG A 263 2.97 -8.22 5.20
N LEU A 264 2.83 -6.96 4.80
CA LEU A 264 3.87 -6.02 4.36
C LEU A 264 4.48 -6.31 2.99
N ALA A 265 4.13 -7.41 2.32
CA ALA A 265 4.62 -7.75 1.00
C ALA A 265 3.73 -7.25 -0.15
N GLU A 266 2.48 -6.88 0.13
CA GLU A 266 1.56 -6.31 -0.86
C GLU A 266 1.61 -4.78 -0.82
N ALA A 267 2.20 -4.16 -1.82
CA ALA A 267 2.35 -2.70 -1.88
C ALA A 267 1.01 -1.96 -1.90
N SER A 268 0.03 -2.45 -2.65
CA SER A 268 -1.34 -1.93 -2.67
C SER A 268 -2.34 -3.05 -2.94
N GLY A 269 -2.24 -3.73 -4.08
CA GLY A 269 -3.32 -4.49 -4.68
C GLY A 269 -4.38 -3.56 -5.29
N THR A 270 -5.05 -4.01 -6.34
CA THR A 270 -6.16 -3.28 -6.98
C THR A 270 -7.31 -4.19 -7.37
N SER A 271 -7.14 -5.51 -7.30
CA SER A 271 -8.16 -6.47 -7.69
C SER A 271 -9.39 -6.42 -6.78
N GLY A 272 -9.16 -6.27 -5.47
CA GLY A 272 -10.21 -6.07 -4.49
C GLY A 272 -10.97 -4.74 -4.66
N GLU A 273 -10.26 -3.67 -5.03
CA GLU A 273 -10.89 -2.39 -5.37
C GLU A 273 -11.82 -2.51 -6.59
N LYS A 274 -11.41 -3.29 -7.61
CA LYS A 274 -12.23 -3.57 -8.79
C LYS A 274 -13.46 -4.42 -8.44
N ALA A 275 -13.29 -5.42 -7.59
CA ALA A 275 -14.38 -6.28 -7.12
C ALA A 275 -15.43 -5.47 -6.34
N LEU A 276 -15.00 -4.61 -5.45
CA LEU A 276 -15.81 -3.70 -4.66
C LEU A 276 -16.75 -2.83 -5.52
N MET A 277 -16.29 -2.34 -6.70
CA MET A 277 -17.12 -1.55 -7.62
C MET A 277 -18.31 -2.33 -8.21
N ASN A 278 -18.37 -3.63 -7.97
CA ASN A 278 -19.39 -4.55 -8.43
C ASN A 278 -20.19 -5.20 -7.28
N GLY A 279 -20.11 -4.64 -6.08
CA GLY A 279 -20.78 -5.20 -4.91
C GLY A 279 -20.22 -6.55 -4.46
N VAL A 280 -18.99 -6.88 -4.85
CA VAL A 280 -18.26 -8.06 -4.37
C VAL A 280 -17.55 -7.71 -3.09
N LEU A 281 -17.73 -8.51 -2.04
CA LEU A 281 -17.14 -8.24 -0.73
C LEU A 281 -15.68 -8.72 -0.65
N ASN A 282 -14.84 -7.94 0.01
CA ASN A 282 -13.44 -8.29 0.18
C ASN A 282 -13.21 -9.14 1.44
N PHE A 283 -12.41 -10.18 1.29
CA PHE A 283 -11.89 -11.01 2.35
C PHE A 283 -10.37 -11.09 2.23
N SER A 284 -9.65 -10.33 3.04
CA SER A 284 -8.21 -10.14 2.84
C SER A 284 -7.43 -9.96 4.14
N VAL A 285 -6.13 -10.24 4.06
CA VAL A 285 -5.16 -9.78 5.06
C VAL A 285 -5.16 -8.24 5.09
N LEU A 286 -4.95 -7.65 6.26
CA LEU A 286 -4.79 -6.21 6.43
C LEU A 286 -3.42 -5.76 5.89
N ASP A 287 -3.33 -5.68 4.57
CA ASP A 287 -2.15 -5.26 3.83
C ASP A 287 -2.53 -4.40 2.62
N GLY A 288 -1.58 -3.66 2.07
CA GLY A 288 -1.81 -2.77 0.95
C GLY A 288 -3.00 -1.82 1.16
N TRP A 289 -3.88 -1.72 0.15
CA TRP A 289 -5.07 -0.86 0.21
C TRP A 289 -6.08 -1.28 1.29
N TRP A 290 -6.18 -2.60 1.60
CA TRP A 290 -7.16 -3.09 2.57
C TRP A 290 -6.84 -2.67 4.01
N TYR A 291 -5.56 -2.38 4.32
CA TYR A 291 -5.16 -1.82 5.62
C TYR A 291 -5.87 -0.50 5.94
N GLU A 292 -6.13 0.31 4.95
CA GLU A 292 -6.83 1.59 5.08
C GLU A 292 -8.31 1.53 4.62
N GLY A 293 -8.63 0.56 3.74
CA GLY A 293 -9.99 0.38 3.21
C GLY A 293 -10.95 -0.38 4.10
N TYR A 294 -10.45 -1.28 4.96
CA TYR A 294 -11.30 -2.13 5.78
C TYR A 294 -12.25 -1.32 6.69
N ARG A 295 -13.52 -1.70 6.65
CA ARG A 295 -14.56 -1.22 7.58
C ARG A 295 -15.32 -2.43 8.10
N LYS A 296 -15.71 -2.36 9.38
CA LYS A 296 -16.60 -3.36 9.99
C LYS A 296 -17.92 -3.41 9.22
N ASP A 297 -18.50 -4.58 9.06
CA ASP A 297 -19.75 -4.84 8.34
C ASP A 297 -19.72 -4.39 6.86
N ALA A 298 -18.54 -4.42 6.23
CA ALA A 298 -18.33 -4.08 4.81
C ALA A 298 -17.35 -5.03 4.10
N GLY A 299 -17.02 -6.13 4.73
CA GLY A 299 -16.06 -7.14 4.29
C GLY A 299 -15.31 -7.74 5.47
N TRP A 300 -14.34 -8.62 5.20
CA TRP A 300 -13.61 -9.34 6.24
C TRP A 300 -12.11 -9.11 6.16
N ALA A 301 -11.49 -9.04 7.32
CA ALA A 301 -10.05 -8.93 7.47
C ALA A 301 -9.52 -10.09 8.30
N LEU A 302 -8.39 -10.67 7.91
CA LEU A 302 -7.61 -11.51 8.79
C LEU A 302 -7.02 -10.60 9.86
N THR A 303 -7.51 -10.75 11.08
CA THR A 303 -7.66 -9.69 12.09
C THR A 303 -6.39 -9.21 12.75
N ASP A 304 -5.28 -9.92 12.66
CA ASP A 304 -4.13 -9.48 13.41
C ASP A 304 -3.24 -8.54 12.59
N LYS A 305 -3.07 -7.32 13.10
CA LYS A 305 -2.06 -6.37 12.59
C LYS A 305 -0.64 -6.81 12.98
N ARG A 306 -0.49 -7.89 13.73
CA ARG A 306 0.80 -8.44 14.11
C ARG A 306 1.41 -9.22 12.96
N THR A 307 2.72 -9.16 12.89
CA THR A 307 3.54 -9.95 11.98
C THR A 307 4.48 -10.79 12.83
N TYR A 308 4.48 -12.10 12.60
CA TYR A 308 5.36 -13.01 13.30
C TYR A 308 6.59 -13.30 12.45
N GLN A 309 7.77 -13.39 13.06
CA GLN A 309 9.01 -13.73 12.33
C GLN A 309 8.99 -15.17 11.80
N ASN A 310 8.27 -16.08 12.48
CA ASN A 310 8.06 -17.44 12.02
C ASN A 310 6.91 -17.47 10.99
N GLU A 311 7.26 -17.56 9.71
CA GLU A 311 6.30 -17.59 8.60
C GLU A 311 5.35 -18.78 8.67
N GLN A 312 5.82 -19.95 9.09
CA GLN A 312 4.98 -21.14 9.21
C GLN A 312 3.89 -20.94 10.29
N TYR A 313 4.28 -20.35 11.41
CA TYR A 313 3.32 -20.03 12.49
C TYR A 313 2.32 -18.98 12.04
N GLN A 314 2.77 -17.94 11.34
CA GLN A 314 1.88 -16.92 10.75
C GLN A 314 0.88 -17.56 9.77
N ASN A 315 1.35 -18.47 8.92
CA ASN A 315 0.50 -19.17 7.95
C ASN A 315 -0.56 -20.04 8.64
N GLN A 316 -0.21 -20.72 9.72
CA GLN A 316 -1.17 -21.50 10.51
C GLN A 316 -2.26 -20.62 11.14
N LEU A 317 -1.87 -19.50 11.76
CA LEU A 317 -2.82 -18.58 12.38
C LEU A 317 -3.76 -17.95 11.33
N ASP A 318 -3.22 -17.54 10.20
CA ASP A 318 -4.01 -16.95 9.11
C ASP A 318 -4.98 -17.98 8.50
N ALA A 319 -4.55 -19.24 8.33
CA ALA A 319 -5.41 -20.32 7.85
C ALA A 319 -6.55 -20.63 8.84
N GLU A 320 -6.26 -20.71 10.12
CA GLU A 320 -7.28 -20.88 11.16
C GLU A 320 -8.30 -19.73 11.16
N ALA A 321 -7.84 -18.50 11.00
CA ALA A 321 -8.72 -17.34 10.90
C ALA A 321 -9.61 -17.40 9.64
N ILE A 322 -9.08 -17.87 8.50
CA ILE A 322 -9.85 -18.07 7.26
C ILE A 322 -10.98 -19.07 7.52
N TYR A 323 -10.68 -20.25 8.06
CA TYR A 323 -11.68 -21.28 8.31
C TYR A 323 -12.72 -20.82 9.33
N TYR A 324 -12.27 -20.20 10.43
CA TYR A 324 -13.18 -19.68 11.46
C TYR A 324 -14.18 -18.68 10.89
N LEU A 325 -13.70 -17.71 10.11
CA LEU A 325 -14.56 -16.70 9.49
C LEU A 325 -15.52 -17.31 8.47
N LEU A 326 -15.07 -18.29 7.69
CA LEU A 326 -15.95 -19.02 6.76
C LEU A 326 -17.07 -19.73 7.51
N GLU A 327 -16.75 -20.49 8.56
CA GLU A 327 -17.71 -21.36 9.27
C GLU A 327 -18.69 -20.57 10.14
N HIS A 328 -18.23 -19.48 10.79
CA HIS A 328 -18.98 -18.83 11.86
C HIS A 328 -19.51 -17.44 11.51
N ASP A 329 -19.06 -16.84 10.40
CA ASP A 329 -19.47 -15.49 10.02
C ASP A 329 -19.96 -15.46 8.56
N ILE A 330 -19.11 -15.76 7.60
CA ILE A 330 -19.38 -15.56 6.17
C ILE A 330 -20.52 -16.44 5.66
N LEU A 331 -20.43 -17.76 5.88
CA LEU A 331 -21.43 -18.69 5.37
C LEU A 331 -22.80 -18.51 6.06
N PRO A 332 -22.90 -18.39 7.39
CA PRO A 332 -24.16 -18.07 8.04
C PRO A 332 -24.77 -16.76 7.51
N LEU A 333 -23.99 -15.68 7.43
CA LEU A 333 -24.46 -14.37 6.96
C LEU A 333 -25.07 -14.43 5.56
N TYR A 334 -24.45 -15.21 4.65
CA TYR A 334 -24.96 -15.34 3.28
C TYR A 334 -26.28 -16.12 3.19
N TYR A 335 -26.44 -17.17 3.98
CA TYR A 335 -27.56 -18.13 3.89
C TYR A 335 -28.71 -17.88 4.86
N GLU A 336 -28.56 -17.00 5.83
CA GLU A 336 -29.61 -16.68 6.78
C GLU A 336 -30.53 -15.59 6.22
N TYR A 337 -31.62 -16.02 5.57
CA TYR A 337 -32.54 -15.14 4.82
C TYR A 337 -33.66 -14.54 5.69
N GLY A 338 -33.79 -14.93 6.95
CA GLY A 338 -34.83 -14.38 7.85
C GLY A 338 -36.27 -14.50 7.34
N GLY A 339 -36.56 -15.48 6.47
CA GLY A 339 -37.87 -15.65 5.84
C GLY A 339 -38.05 -14.89 4.53
N LYS A 340 -37.04 -14.22 4.01
CA LYS A 340 -36.99 -13.57 2.69
C LYS A 340 -36.34 -14.49 1.64
N ASN A 341 -36.30 -14.02 0.40
CA ASN A 341 -35.61 -14.70 -0.71
C ASN A 341 -34.14 -14.26 -0.86
N TYR A 342 -33.62 -13.47 0.10
CA TYR A 342 -32.25 -12.95 0.11
C TYR A 342 -31.81 -12.64 1.54
N SER A 343 -30.50 -12.55 1.76
CA SER A 343 -29.94 -12.12 3.04
C SER A 343 -29.87 -10.58 3.12
N GLU A 344 -30.65 -10.00 4.04
CA GLU A 344 -30.62 -8.55 4.31
C GLU A 344 -29.26 -8.10 4.85
N ASP A 345 -28.69 -8.90 5.74
CA ASP A 345 -27.38 -8.59 6.33
C ASP A 345 -26.27 -8.63 5.27
N TRP A 346 -26.32 -9.56 4.33
CA TRP A 346 -25.37 -9.58 3.21
C TRP A 346 -25.51 -8.33 2.33
N VAL A 347 -26.72 -7.93 2.00
CA VAL A 347 -26.98 -6.71 1.23
C VAL A 347 -26.52 -5.47 1.98
N LYS A 348 -26.70 -5.43 3.29
CA LYS A 348 -26.16 -4.37 4.16
C LYS A 348 -24.63 -4.26 4.05
N TYR A 349 -23.91 -5.39 4.06
CA TYR A 349 -22.46 -5.41 3.84
C TYR A 349 -22.09 -4.85 2.46
N ILE A 350 -22.82 -5.20 1.41
CA ILE A 350 -22.61 -4.66 0.06
C ILE A 350 -22.81 -3.14 0.05
N LYS A 351 -23.90 -2.64 0.62
CA LYS A 351 -24.19 -1.20 0.69
C LYS A 351 -23.11 -0.45 1.48
N ASN A 352 -22.70 -0.98 2.63
CA ASN A 352 -21.62 -0.42 3.43
C ASN A 352 -20.30 -0.38 2.65
N SER A 353 -19.96 -1.47 1.95
CA SER A 353 -18.77 -1.56 1.13
C SER A 353 -18.76 -0.51 0.03
N ILE A 354 -19.88 -0.34 -0.68
CA ILE A 354 -20.02 0.65 -1.74
C ILE A 354 -20.00 2.07 -1.18
N ALA A 355 -20.76 2.38 -0.13
CA ALA A 355 -20.86 3.75 0.40
C ALA A 355 -19.59 4.21 1.12
N GLN A 356 -18.99 3.34 1.95
CA GLN A 356 -17.94 3.75 2.88
C GLN A 356 -16.53 3.50 2.36
N ILE A 357 -16.36 2.61 1.36
CA ILE A 357 -15.05 2.21 0.88
C ILE A 357 -14.80 2.68 -0.56
N ALA A 358 -15.74 2.41 -1.48
CA ALA A 358 -15.53 2.66 -2.91
C ALA A 358 -15.08 4.10 -3.27
N PRO A 359 -15.60 5.17 -2.67
CA PRO A 359 -15.19 6.54 -3.00
C PRO A 359 -13.69 6.78 -2.86
N HIS A 360 -13.07 6.12 -1.87
CA HIS A 360 -11.66 6.28 -1.55
C HIS A 360 -10.70 5.60 -2.53
N PHE A 361 -11.22 4.68 -3.38
CA PHE A 361 -10.41 3.85 -4.27
C PHE A 361 -10.78 3.99 -5.75
N THR A 362 -11.28 5.16 -6.12
CA THR A 362 -11.54 5.52 -7.52
C THR A 362 -10.29 6.15 -8.17
N MET A 363 -10.15 5.97 -9.48
CA MET A 363 -9.09 6.62 -10.26
C MET A 363 -9.21 8.16 -10.21
N LYS A 364 -10.44 8.69 -10.12
CA LYS A 364 -10.66 10.15 -9.99
C LYS A 364 -9.97 10.68 -8.73
N ARG A 365 -10.25 10.09 -7.55
CA ARG A 365 -9.60 10.47 -6.30
C ARG A 365 -8.08 10.31 -6.38
N GLN A 366 -7.58 9.21 -6.97
CA GLN A 366 -6.13 8.98 -7.14
C GLN A 366 -5.48 10.08 -7.97
N LEU A 367 -6.11 10.49 -9.07
CA LEU A 367 -5.60 11.56 -9.93
C LEU A 367 -5.59 12.91 -9.20
N ASP A 368 -6.67 13.24 -8.49
CA ASP A 368 -6.74 14.46 -7.69
C ASP A 368 -5.59 14.50 -6.66
N ASP A 369 -5.37 13.41 -5.92
CA ASP A 369 -4.25 13.30 -4.98
C ASP A 369 -2.88 13.52 -5.64
N TYR A 370 -2.65 12.97 -6.86
CA TYR A 370 -1.40 13.19 -7.58
C TYR A 370 -1.25 14.63 -8.04
N TYR A 371 -2.32 15.28 -8.54
CA TYR A 371 -2.28 16.67 -8.92
C TYR A 371 -1.97 17.57 -7.72
N ASP A 372 -2.70 17.39 -6.61
CA ASP A 372 -2.59 18.28 -5.45
C ASP A 372 -1.28 18.09 -4.68
N ARG A 373 -0.85 16.83 -4.50
CA ARG A 373 0.31 16.51 -3.66
C ARG A 373 1.64 16.57 -4.41
N PHE A 374 1.63 16.35 -5.74
CA PHE A 374 2.86 16.20 -6.52
C PHE A 374 2.91 17.11 -7.76
N TYR A 375 2.02 16.93 -8.73
CA TYR A 375 2.21 17.54 -10.04
C TYR A 375 2.16 19.06 -10.02
N ASN A 376 1.20 19.67 -9.31
CA ASN A 376 1.11 21.12 -9.19
C ASN A 376 2.35 21.71 -8.52
N LYS A 377 2.77 21.14 -7.39
CA LYS A 377 3.99 21.58 -6.68
C LYS A 377 5.24 21.45 -7.52
N LEU A 378 5.40 20.32 -8.23
CA LEU A 378 6.53 20.10 -9.12
C LEU A 378 6.55 21.11 -10.28
N SER A 379 5.40 21.40 -10.87
CA SER A 379 5.24 22.37 -11.94
C SER A 379 5.59 23.78 -11.46
N GLU A 380 5.07 24.20 -10.31
CA GLU A 380 5.37 25.50 -9.70
C GLU A 380 6.87 25.65 -9.41
N HIS A 381 7.47 24.64 -8.78
CA HIS A 381 8.90 24.63 -8.47
C HIS A 381 9.76 24.67 -9.75
N PHE A 382 9.37 23.93 -10.78
CA PHE A 382 10.03 23.99 -12.08
C PHE A 382 10.00 25.41 -12.68
N HIS A 383 8.86 26.08 -12.67
CA HIS A 383 8.74 27.45 -13.18
C HIS A 383 9.60 28.44 -12.40
N ILE A 384 9.69 28.29 -11.07
CA ILE A 384 10.58 29.10 -10.21
C ILE A 384 12.05 28.92 -10.60
N LEU A 385 12.48 27.67 -10.84
CA LEU A 385 13.87 27.37 -11.19
C LEU A 385 14.21 27.71 -12.63
N ALA A 386 13.26 27.60 -13.58
CA ALA A 386 13.46 27.85 -15.00
C ALA A 386 13.45 29.33 -15.36
N ALA A 387 12.91 30.21 -14.51
CA ALA A 387 12.85 31.62 -14.74
C ALA A 387 14.26 32.22 -14.97
N ASP A 388 14.32 33.31 -15.72
CA ASP A 388 15.55 34.07 -16.02
C ASP A 388 16.72 33.18 -16.53
N ASN A 389 16.40 32.32 -17.50
CA ASN A 389 17.38 31.37 -18.05
C ASN A 389 18.05 30.49 -17.00
N PHE A 390 17.23 29.93 -16.09
CA PHE A 390 17.65 29.05 -14.98
C PHE A 390 18.59 29.74 -13.96
N ALA A 391 18.46 31.05 -13.75
CA ALA A 391 19.31 31.79 -12.83
C ALA A 391 19.26 31.20 -11.41
N LYS A 392 18.06 30.88 -10.87
CA LYS A 392 17.90 30.28 -9.54
C LYS A 392 18.44 28.86 -9.48
N ALA A 393 18.30 28.06 -10.53
CA ALA A 393 18.87 26.71 -10.57
C ALA A 393 20.42 26.76 -10.56
N LYS A 394 21.05 27.70 -11.27
CA LYS A 394 22.49 27.91 -11.23
C LYS A 394 22.96 28.35 -9.85
N MET A 395 22.27 29.34 -9.25
CA MET A 395 22.54 29.78 -7.88
C MET A 395 22.43 28.65 -6.86
N MET A 396 21.44 27.76 -7.01
CA MET A 396 21.28 26.58 -6.16
C MET A 396 22.43 25.58 -6.35
N ALA A 397 22.89 25.37 -7.57
CA ALA A 397 24.04 24.51 -7.86
C ALA A 397 25.33 25.04 -7.20
N ASP A 398 25.57 26.35 -7.29
CA ASP A 398 26.71 27.03 -6.66
C ASP A 398 26.60 26.96 -5.13
N TRP A 399 25.40 27.17 -4.58
CA TRP A 399 25.15 27.04 -3.14
C TRP A 399 25.41 25.61 -2.66
N LYS A 400 24.91 24.57 -3.34
CA LYS A 400 25.17 23.16 -3.03
C LYS A 400 26.66 22.84 -3.07
N ALA A 401 27.41 23.38 -4.05
CA ALA A 401 28.85 23.20 -4.15
C ALA A 401 29.59 23.88 -2.99
N ASN A 402 29.19 25.10 -2.62
CA ASN A 402 29.77 25.85 -1.51
C ASN A 402 29.55 25.12 -0.16
N VAL A 403 28.32 24.70 0.12
CA VAL A 403 28.02 23.92 1.34
C VAL A 403 28.83 22.63 1.38
N ARG A 404 28.89 21.87 0.28
CA ARG A 404 29.65 20.61 0.22
C ARG A 404 31.13 20.81 0.54
N SER A 405 31.74 21.87 0.05
CA SER A 405 33.18 22.13 0.25
C SER A 405 33.53 22.56 1.67
N ARG A 406 32.57 23.04 2.47
CA ARG A 406 32.79 23.59 3.80
C ARG A 406 32.11 22.77 4.91
N TRP A 407 31.27 21.81 4.58
CA TRP A 407 30.44 21.06 5.51
C TRP A 407 31.24 20.46 6.68
N ASP A 408 32.35 19.80 6.37
CA ASP A 408 33.18 19.12 7.37
C ASP A 408 33.99 20.10 8.24
N ALA A 409 34.18 21.33 7.76
CA ALA A 409 34.89 22.37 8.49
C ALA A 409 34.02 23.11 9.51
N ILE A 410 32.69 22.95 9.50
CA ILE A 410 31.80 23.58 10.49
C ILE A 410 32.12 23.09 11.90
N GLU A 411 32.16 24.00 12.85
CA GLU A 411 32.51 23.69 14.25
C GLU A 411 31.38 24.05 15.21
N ILE A 412 30.99 23.11 16.07
CA ILE A 412 30.10 23.36 17.21
C ILE A 412 30.96 23.93 18.32
N LYS A 413 30.70 25.16 18.74
CA LYS A 413 31.50 25.87 19.77
C LYS A 413 30.98 25.62 21.19
N SER A 414 29.66 25.64 21.38
CA SER A 414 29.05 25.32 22.68
C SER A 414 27.64 24.80 22.50
N ILE A 415 27.18 24.01 23.46
CA ILE A 415 25.82 23.53 23.64
C ILE A 415 25.45 23.78 25.10
N GLU A 416 24.36 24.48 25.30
CA GLU A 416 23.78 24.72 26.61
C GLU A 416 22.32 24.24 26.59
N ALA A 417 21.96 23.36 27.51
CA ALA A 417 20.59 22.82 27.60
C ALA A 417 20.18 22.79 29.08
N GLY A 418 19.39 23.74 29.51
CA GLY A 418 18.77 23.81 30.82
C GLY A 418 19.75 23.50 31.98
N ASN A 419 19.40 22.52 32.81
CA ASN A 419 20.20 22.06 33.94
C ASN A 419 21.36 21.10 33.60
N GLY A 420 21.68 20.95 32.30
CA GLY A 420 22.73 20.06 31.78
C GLY A 420 22.20 18.82 31.04
N LEU A 421 22.98 18.33 30.07
CA LEU A 421 22.62 17.25 29.15
C LEU A 421 22.32 15.88 29.80
N ASN A 422 22.58 15.70 31.10
CA ASN A 422 22.35 14.45 31.85
C ASN A 422 21.46 14.68 33.09
N ALA A 423 20.62 15.69 33.08
CA ALA A 423 19.79 16.05 34.23
C ALA A 423 18.44 15.36 34.23
N THR A 424 17.91 15.06 35.42
CA THR A 424 16.49 14.72 35.57
C THR A 424 15.68 16.02 35.38
N VAL A 425 14.83 16.05 34.39
CA VAL A 425 13.91 17.17 34.08
C VAL A 425 12.54 16.81 34.61
N GLU A 426 11.91 17.72 35.31
CA GLU A 426 10.52 17.56 35.76
C GLU A 426 9.59 17.62 34.55
N ALA A 427 8.70 16.62 34.43
CA ALA A 427 7.75 16.56 33.31
C ALA A 427 6.88 17.82 33.27
N GLY A 428 6.78 18.41 32.09
CA GLY A 428 6.02 19.66 31.86
C GLY A 428 6.82 20.95 32.12
N LYS A 429 8.08 20.87 32.55
CA LYS A 429 8.95 22.04 32.61
C LYS A 429 9.68 22.26 31.31
N GLU A 430 9.63 23.51 30.86
CA GLU A 430 10.38 23.99 29.71
C GLU A 430 11.77 24.50 30.13
N TYR A 431 12.73 24.35 29.25
CA TYR A 431 14.09 24.85 29.39
C TYR A 431 14.62 25.41 28.08
N GLU A 432 15.45 26.42 28.16
CA GLU A 432 16.11 26.98 26.98
C GLU A 432 17.26 26.09 26.52
N VAL A 433 17.36 25.92 25.22
CA VAL A 433 18.49 25.27 24.55
C VAL A 433 19.21 26.31 23.70
N THR A 434 20.53 26.41 23.85
CA THR A 434 21.38 27.31 23.07
C THR A 434 22.53 26.52 22.43
N VAL A 435 22.73 26.69 21.14
CA VAL A 435 23.83 26.10 20.35
C VAL A 435 24.55 27.20 19.62
N VAL A 436 25.89 27.27 19.78
CA VAL A 436 26.77 28.22 19.05
C VAL A 436 27.59 27.46 18.03
N VAL A 437 27.52 27.90 16.78
CA VAL A 437 28.15 27.26 15.61
C VAL A 437 28.99 28.25 14.82
N ASP A 438 30.22 27.86 14.48
CA ASP A 438 31.05 28.55 13.48
C ASP A 438 30.74 27.94 12.09
N GLU A 439 29.97 28.67 11.26
CA GLU A 439 29.54 28.20 9.95
C GLU A 439 30.63 28.31 8.86
N LYS A 440 31.81 28.80 9.19
CA LYS A 440 32.93 28.93 8.23
C LYS A 440 32.59 29.71 6.96
N GLY A 441 31.70 30.72 7.06
CA GLY A 441 31.31 31.57 5.96
C GLY A 441 30.22 31.00 5.04
N LEU A 442 29.40 30.11 5.56
CA LEU A 442 28.21 29.59 4.85
C LEU A 442 26.98 30.51 4.93
N ASP A 443 27.02 31.51 5.79
CA ASP A 443 26.09 32.64 5.87
C ASP A 443 24.60 32.24 5.99
N ASP A 444 24.23 31.66 7.15
CA ASP A 444 22.88 31.16 7.48
C ASP A 444 22.37 30.00 6.56
N ALA A 445 23.31 29.22 6.03
CA ALA A 445 22.97 28.04 5.22
C ALA A 445 22.71 26.78 6.05
N ILE A 446 22.73 26.91 7.40
CA ILE A 446 22.60 25.78 8.33
C ILE A 446 21.31 25.89 9.15
N GLY A 447 20.58 24.80 9.23
CA GLY A 447 19.52 24.59 10.22
C GLY A 447 20.01 23.69 11.34
N ILE A 448 19.56 23.97 12.57
CA ILE A 448 19.83 23.13 13.74
C ILE A 448 18.49 22.74 14.36
N GLU A 449 18.41 21.51 14.84
CA GLU A 449 17.27 21.02 15.61
C GLU A 449 17.69 20.15 16.78
N SER A 450 16.93 20.23 17.85
CA SER A 450 16.97 19.31 18.97
C SER A 450 16.04 18.15 18.68
N VAL A 451 16.53 16.93 18.83
CA VAL A 451 15.77 15.71 18.60
C VAL A 451 15.65 14.94 19.91
N ILE A 452 14.43 14.77 20.37
CA ILE A 452 14.11 13.96 21.54
C ILE A 452 13.76 12.57 21.06
N ILE A 453 14.47 11.57 21.58
CA ILE A 453 14.40 10.18 21.13
C ILE A 453 13.92 9.32 22.30
N ARG A 454 12.98 8.44 22.03
CA ARG A 454 12.48 7.42 22.95
C ARG A 454 12.88 6.04 22.48
N HIS A 455 13.35 5.20 23.41
CA HIS A 455 13.65 3.80 23.12
C HIS A 455 12.43 2.93 23.42
N GLU A 456 11.84 2.34 22.39
CA GLU A 456 10.67 1.44 22.50
C GLU A 456 10.86 0.20 21.61
N GLY A 457 10.48 -0.98 22.13
CA GLY A 457 10.54 -2.23 21.36
C GLY A 457 11.96 -2.62 20.86
N GLY A 458 13.01 -2.13 21.50
CA GLY A 458 14.40 -2.39 21.11
C GLY A 458 14.91 -1.46 19.99
N GLN A 459 14.16 -0.42 19.66
CA GLN A 459 14.52 0.57 18.64
C GLN A 459 14.37 2.00 19.17
N ASP A 460 15.18 2.90 18.63
CA ASP A 460 15.07 4.33 18.89
C ASP A 460 14.06 4.96 17.93
N HIS A 461 13.11 5.74 18.47
CA HIS A 461 12.07 6.45 17.73
C HIS A 461 12.10 7.92 18.08
N ILE A 462 11.79 8.77 17.11
CA ILE A 462 11.60 10.20 17.37
C ILE A 462 10.37 10.40 18.24
N TYR A 463 10.58 11.06 19.38
CA TYR A 463 9.49 11.56 20.22
C TYR A 463 9.08 12.96 19.77
N GLU A 464 10.08 13.86 19.57
CA GLU A 464 9.85 15.24 19.16
C GLU A 464 11.08 15.82 18.44
N VAL A 465 10.82 16.71 17.48
CA VAL A 465 11.88 17.48 16.78
C VAL A 465 11.58 18.96 16.97
N ILE A 466 12.51 19.69 17.58
CA ILE A 466 12.38 21.11 17.88
C ILE A 466 13.41 21.90 17.07
N PRO A 467 13.01 22.68 16.05
CA PRO A 467 13.93 23.51 15.31
C PRO A 467 14.43 24.68 16.18
N LEU A 468 15.73 24.94 16.12
CA LEU A 468 16.35 26.09 16.77
C LEU A 468 16.35 27.29 15.81
N SER A 469 16.00 28.46 16.32
CA SER A 469 16.01 29.72 15.57
C SER A 469 17.37 30.42 15.72
N SER A 470 17.93 30.94 14.63
CA SER A 470 19.13 31.81 14.69
C SER A 470 18.74 33.14 15.32
N VAL A 471 19.35 33.48 16.47
CA VAL A 471 19.02 34.68 17.25
C VAL A 471 20.12 35.74 17.22
N SER A 472 21.35 35.37 16.93
CA SER A 472 22.44 36.33 16.78
C SER A 472 23.55 35.80 15.85
N LYS A 473 24.26 36.76 15.25
CA LYS A 473 25.42 36.53 14.36
C LYS A 473 26.56 37.44 14.79
N ASN A 474 27.76 36.86 14.95
CA ASN A 474 29.01 37.58 15.17
C ASN A 474 30.10 37.01 14.28
N GLY A 475 30.35 37.65 13.12
CA GLY A 475 31.22 37.09 12.09
C GLY A 475 30.65 35.77 11.54
N ASN A 476 31.41 34.69 11.68
CA ASN A 476 30.99 33.33 11.30
C ASN A 476 30.26 32.57 12.40
N LEU A 477 30.18 33.16 13.63
CA LEU A 477 29.52 32.53 14.77
C LEU A 477 28.02 32.86 14.75
N TYR A 478 27.21 31.82 14.69
CA TYR A 478 25.77 31.90 14.82
C TYR A 478 25.30 31.26 16.13
N THR A 479 24.38 31.94 16.81
CA THR A 479 23.73 31.41 18.02
C THR A 479 22.32 31.00 17.69
N PHE A 480 22.01 29.75 17.95
CA PHE A 480 20.71 29.17 17.75
C PHE A 480 20.05 28.89 19.11
N LYS A 481 18.75 29.18 19.22
CA LYS A 481 17.98 28.95 20.45
C LYS A 481 16.63 28.31 20.17
N ALA A 482 16.16 27.49 21.12
CA ALA A 482 14.80 27.03 21.21
C ALA A 482 14.40 26.79 22.68
N THR A 483 13.11 26.75 22.92
CA THR A 483 12.54 26.21 24.15
C THR A 483 12.23 24.74 23.95
N SER A 484 12.70 23.88 24.84
CA SER A 484 12.48 22.45 24.84
C SER A 484 11.81 22.03 26.14
N GLY A 485 11.02 20.96 26.12
CA GLY A 485 10.38 20.39 27.31
C GLY A 485 9.88 18.98 27.03
N ILE A 486 9.83 18.13 28.05
CA ILE A 486 9.30 16.78 27.97
C ILE A 486 8.03 16.70 28.80
N PHE A 487 6.89 16.51 28.17
CA PHE A 487 5.59 16.54 28.84
C PHE A 487 5.16 15.17 29.40
N ASN A 488 5.77 14.09 28.96
CA ASN A 488 5.47 12.74 29.44
C ASN A 488 6.59 12.20 30.34
N ALA A 489 6.23 11.43 31.36
CA ALA A 489 7.19 10.72 32.19
C ALA A 489 7.86 9.59 31.35
N GLY A 490 9.17 9.42 31.52
CA GLY A 490 9.92 8.39 30.83
C GLY A 490 11.42 8.68 30.77
N SER A 491 12.15 7.79 30.11
CA SER A 491 13.57 7.99 29.79
C SER A 491 13.68 8.39 28.31
N PHE A 492 14.31 9.53 28.08
CA PHE A 492 14.50 10.09 26.75
C PHE A 492 15.98 10.41 26.54
N LYS A 493 16.42 10.34 25.29
CA LYS A 493 17.71 10.86 24.85
C LYS A 493 17.45 12.16 24.09
N GLN A 494 18.21 13.21 24.39
CA GLN A 494 18.23 14.43 23.59
C GLN A 494 19.55 14.48 22.82
N ALA A 495 19.46 14.74 21.54
CA ALA A 495 20.58 14.93 20.65
C ALA A 495 20.31 16.12 19.73
N PHE A 496 21.35 16.65 19.15
CA PHE A 496 21.24 17.74 18.19
C PHE A 496 21.71 17.28 16.83
N ARG A 497 21.12 17.83 15.79
CA ARG A 497 21.60 17.63 14.43
C ARG A 497 21.56 18.92 13.63
N MET A 498 22.53 19.10 12.78
CA MET A 498 22.56 20.18 11.80
C MET A 498 22.32 19.64 10.39
N TYR A 499 21.73 20.47 9.55
CA TYR A 499 21.42 20.16 8.16
C TYR A 499 21.51 21.44 7.29
N PRO A 500 21.78 21.34 5.97
CA PRO A 500 21.75 22.49 5.08
C PRO A 500 20.33 23.05 4.93
N LYS A 501 20.21 24.38 4.95
CA LYS A 501 18.95 25.11 4.88
C LYS A 501 18.96 26.08 3.71
N ASN A 502 18.01 25.94 2.79
CA ASN A 502 17.79 26.88 1.70
C ASN A 502 16.32 26.86 1.27
N ALA A 503 15.72 28.04 1.08
CA ALA A 503 14.29 28.16 0.72
C ALA A 503 13.94 27.61 -0.67
N LEU A 504 14.93 27.43 -1.55
CA LEU A 504 14.75 26.85 -2.88
C LEU A 504 14.87 25.32 -2.90
N LEU A 505 15.25 24.68 -1.79
CA LEU A 505 15.19 23.23 -1.70
C LEU A 505 13.71 22.80 -1.62
N PRO A 506 13.27 21.83 -2.41
CA PRO A 506 11.90 21.31 -2.36
C PRO A 506 11.60 20.68 -0.99
N HIS A 507 12.59 20.00 -0.44
CA HIS A 507 12.64 19.47 0.91
C HIS A 507 14.10 19.26 1.33
N ARG A 508 14.36 19.17 2.64
CA ARG A 508 15.73 19.12 3.17
C ARG A 508 16.53 17.89 2.74
N GLN A 509 15.86 16.79 2.43
CA GLN A 509 16.51 15.53 1.99
C GLN A 509 16.89 15.51 0.49
N ASP A 510 16.48 16.51 -0.29
CA ASP A 510 16.99 16.73 -1.67
C ASP A 510 18.50 17.05 -1.69
N PHE A 511 19.01 17.55 -0.57
CA PHE A 511 20.45 17.75 -0.34
C PHE A 511 20.81 17.19 1.03
N CYS A 512 20.92 15.87 1.13
CA CYS A 512 20.97 15.11 2.35
C CYS A 512 22.37 15.13 2.98
N TYR A 513 22.67 16.21 3.70
CA TYR A 513 23.80 16.30 4.64
C TYR A 513 23.23 16.43 6.04
N VAL A 514 23.70 15.58 6.95
CA VAL A 514 23.29 15.60 8.36
C VAL A 514 24.49 15.29 9.22
N ARG A 515 24.69 16.07 10.28
CA ARG A 515 25.68 15.78 11.31
C ARG A 515 25.03 15.88 12.68
N TRP A 516 25.11 14.77 13.42
CA TRP A 516 24.67 14.67 14.81
C TRP A 516 25.77 15.09 15.77
N PHE A 517 25.37 15.67 16.90
CA PHE A 517 26.28 16.10 17.94
C PHE A 517 25.58 16.20 19.29
#